data_1f5203c91ee76ddc43ccbe4543787c5d
#
_entry.id   1f5203c91ee76ddc43ccbe4543787c5d
#
_cell.length_a   1.000
_cell.length_b   1.000
_cell.length_c   1.000
_cell.angle_alpha   90.00
_cell.angle_beta   90.00
_cell.angle_gamma   90.00
#
_symmetry.space_group_name_H-M   'P 1'
#
loop_
_entity.id
_entity.type
_entity.pdbx_description
1 polymer ?
#
loop_
_entity_poly.entity_id
_entity_poly.type
_entity_poly.pdbx_seq_one_letter_code
_entity_poly.pdbx_strand_id
1 'polypeptide(L)'
;MKIVILDGKTVVGNEMNFDRIKKLGELTVYDRTPNELAAERIGDAEIVFTNKTLIGKEVLDKCKNLKLISVFATGYNVIDVDYAKEKGVVVCNVPAYSTDSVAQLTFAFILEIANRVGEHNDAVHGGSWLSSEDFCFWTRPLTELTGKTLGIVGYGNIGKRVAEIAKAFKMNVLVTTRTPFEGSVTLDEVLENSDFVSLHCPMNKQSDKMINAVTLSKMKPTAYLINTSRGGLVDEQALADALNSGRIAGAAVDVVSEEPIKASNPLLAAKNCIVTPHIAWAPLEARRRLMDVSVKNLEGFLSGNVINQVNK
;
A
#
# COMPACT_ATOMS: atom_id res chain seq x y z
N MET A 1 -1.34 -8.19 32.29
CA MET A 1 -0.63 -8.73 31.12
C MET A 1 0.34 -7.67 30.62
N LYS A 2 1.55 -8.08 30.24
CA LYS A 2 2.55 -7.18 29.66
C LYS A 2 2.34 -7.07 28.15
N ILE A 3 2.28 -5.85 27.66
CA ILE A 3 2.03 -5.50 26.25
C ILE A 3 3.21 -4.70 25.74
N VAL A 4 3.74 -5.05 24.57
CA VAL A 4 4.82 -4.32 23.91
C VAL A 4 4.37 -3.87 22.52
N ILE A 5 4.66 -2.62 22.18
CA ILE A 5 4.55 -2.09 20.81
C ILE A 5 5.97 -1.86 20.30
N LEU A 6 6.35 -2.54 19.22
CA LEU A 6 7.73 -2.52 18.72
C LEU A 6 8.05 -1.32 17.84
N ASP A 7 7.07 -0.76 17.12
CA ASP A 7 7.28 0.25 16.08
C ASP A 7 6.07 1.20 15.94
N GLY A 8 5.70 1.81 17.07
CA GLY A 8 4.48 2.60 17.19
C GLY A 8 4.48 3.95 16.45
N LYS A 9 5.65 4.53 16.16
CA LYS A 9 5.77 5.92 15.68
C LYS A 9 4.96 6.20 14.41
N THR A 10 5.03 5.33 13.43
CA THR A 10 4.32 5.51 12.15
C THR A 10 2.80 5.34 12.29
N VAL A 11 2.34 4.59 13.30
CA VAL A 11 0.92 4.35 13.55
C VAL A 11 0.24 5.56 14.17
N VAL A 12 0.87 6.16 15.19
CA VAL A 12 0.25 7.28 15.92
C VAL A 12 0.66 8.64 15.38
N GLY A 13 1.84 8.77 14.78
CA GLY A 13 2.37 10.07 14.35
C GLY A 13 2.53 11.01 15.55
N ASN A 14 2.10 12.25 15.37
CA ASN A 14 1.99 13.26 16.43
C ASN A 14 0.53 13.51 16.87
N GLU A 15 -0.45 12.86 16.18
CA GLU A 15 -1.88 13.17 16.30
C GLU A 15 -2.64 12.15 17.15
N MET A 16 -2.05 11.02 17.47
CA MET A 16 -2.69 9.90 18.19
C MET A 16 -1.80 9.39 19.32
N ASN A 17 -2.37 8.52 20.17
CA ASN A 17 -1.65 7.83 21.23
C ASN A 17 -2.15 6.38 21.41
N PHE A 18 -1.54 5.64 22.33
CA PHE A 18 -1.90 4.26 22.66
C PHE A 18 -2.66 4.13 24.00
N ASP A 19 -3.28 5.19 24.51
CA ASP A 19 -3.96 5.18 25.82
C ASP A 19 -5.05 4.12 25.94
N ARG A 20 -5.72 3.79 24.83
CA ARG A 20 -6.74 2.72 24.81
C ARG A 20 -6.13 1.34 25.00
N ILE A 21 -4.97 1.07 24.41
CA ILE A 21 -4.21 -0.18 24.63
C ILE A 21 -3.66 -0.22 26.06
N LYS A 22 -3.12 0.91 26.55
CA LYS A 22 -2.59 1.06 27.91
C LYS A 22 -3.61 0.72 29.01
N LYS A 23 -4.91 0.97 28.77
CA LYS A 23 -5.98 0.62 29.70
C LYS A 23 -6.20 -0.89 29.84
N LEU A 24 -5.68 -1.70 28.91
CA LEU A 24 -5.89 -3.15 28.86
C LEU A 24 -4.70 -3.95 29.41
N GLY A 25 -3.59 -3.30 29.79
CA GLY A 25 -2.44 -3.95 30.38
C GLY A 25 -1.26 -3.01 30.63
N GLU A 26 -0.17 -3.57 31.13
CA GLU A 26 1.11 -2.88 31.34
C GLU A 26 1.79 -2.69 29.97
N LEU A 27 1.80 -1.45 29.46
CA LEU A 27 2.21 -1.11 28.11
C LEU A 27 3.61 -0.52 28.07
N THR A 28 4.50 -1.11 27.27
CA THR A 28 5.77 -0.55 26.82
C THR A 28 5.70 -0.22 25.33
N VAL A 29 6.13 0.98 24.95
CA VAL A 29 6.09 1.45 23.55
C VAL A 29 7.47 1.83 23.07
N TYR A 30 7.86 1.28 21.94
CA TYR A 30 9.04 1.70 21.18
C TYR A 30 8.60 2.43 19.91
N ASP A 31 9.26 3.52 19.58
CA ASP A 31 9.03 4.27 18.35
C ASP A 31 9.40 3.44 17.12
N ARG A 32 10.54 2.78 17.19
CA ARG A 32 11.09 1.88 16.15
C ARG A 32 11.91 0.79 16.81
N THR A 33 11.89 -0.41 16.24
CA THR A 33 12.69 -1.54 16.72
C THR A 33 13.47 -2.14 15.56
N PRO A 34 14.81 -2.09 15.59
CA PRO A 34 15.65 -2.90 14.71
C PRO A 34 15.32 -4.38 14.86
N ASN A 35 15.33 -5.14 13.76
CA ASN A 35 14.90 -6.54 13.78
C ASN A 35 15.70 -7.41 14.76
N GLU A 36 16.99 -7.14 14.90
CA GLU A 36 17.90 -7.83 15.84
C GLU A 36 17.54 -7.61 17.31
N LEU A 37 16.87 -6.51 17.65
CA LEU A 37 16.42 -6.19 19.01
C LEU A 37 14.97 -6.65 19.28
N ALA A 38 14.27 -7.23 18.31
CA ALA A 38 12.86 -7.60 18.47
C ALA A 38 12.62 -8.53 19.66
N ALA A 39 13.39 -9.61 19.77
CA ALA A 39 13.25 -10.58 20.85
C ALA A 39 13.59 -9.98 22.22
N GLU A 40 14.63 -9.16 22.32
CA GLU A 40 15.02 -8.47 23.56
C GLU A 40 13.93 -7.53 24.05
N ARG A 41 13.33 -6.74 23.12
CA ARG A 41 12.29 -5.77 23.45
C ARG A 41 10.95 -6.40 23.76
N ILE A 42 10.62 -7.54 23.17
CA ILE A 42 9.45 -8.33 23.56
C ILE A 42 9.67 -8.90 24.96
N GLY A 43 10.86 -9.45 25.25
CA GLY A 43 11.22 -9.97 26.55
C GLY A 43 10.22 -11.03 27.05
N ASP A 44 9.64 -10.77 28.23
CA ASP A 44 8.64 -11.63 28.88
C ASP A 44 7.17 -11.22 28.59
N ALA A 45 6.95 -10.33 27.63
CA ALA A 45 5.62 -9.86 27.27
C ALA A 45 4.73 -11.00 26.71
N GLU A 46 3.45 -10.92 27.04
CA GLU A 46 2.44 -11.88 26.56
C GLU A 46 1.79 -11.42 25.26
N ILE A 47 1.83 -10.11 24.98
CA ILE A 47 1.18 -9.48 23.82
C ILE A 47 2.17 -8.54 23.15
N VAL A 48 2.28 -8.67 21.83
CA VAL A 48 3.08 -7.75 21.01
C VAL A 48 2.26 -7.16 19.89
N PHE A 49 2.45 -5.87 19.67
CA PHE A 49 2.00 -5.16 18.47
C PHE A 49 3.19 -4.80 17.62
N THR A 50 3.06 -4.97 16.32
CA THR A 50 4.08 -4.55 15.33
C THR A 50 3.42 -4.06 14.05
N ASN A 51 4.09 -3.19 13.32
CA ASN A 51 3.72 -2.77 11.98
C ASN A 51 4.69 -3.37 10.94
N LYS A 52 6.00 -3.20 11.16
CA LYS A 52 7.06 -3.56 10.20
C LYS A 52 8.20 -4.38 10.79
N THR A 53 8.32 -4.44 12.13
CA THR A 53 9.36 -5.25 12.78
C THR A 53 9.09 -6.74 12.53
N LEU A 54 10.10 -7.46 12.06
CA LEU A 54 9.98 -8.88 11.73
C LEU A 54 9.87 -9.74 12.99
N ILE A 55 8.91 -10.65 13.02
CA ILE A 55 8.75 -11.67 14.06
C ILE A 55 8.78 -13.04 13.39
N GLY A 56 9.98 -13.53 13.16
CA GLY A 56 10.24 -14.85 12.60
C GLY A 56 10.51 -15.90 13.69
N LYS A 57 10.91 -17.09 13.24
CA LYS A 57 11.18 -18.26 14.08
C LYS A 57 12.11 -17.95 15.26
N GLU A 58 13.24 -17.26 15.02
CA GLU A 58 14.21 -16.95 16.05
C GLU A 58 13.62 -16.10 17.18
N VAL A 59 12.80 -15.10 16.84
CA VAL A 59 12.11 -14.24 17.82
C VAL A 59 11.09 -15.06 18.62
N LEU A 60 10.29 -15.88 17.94
CA LEU A 60 9.27 -16.74 18.56
C LEU A 60 9.88 -17.79 19.50
N ASP A 61 11.07 -18.32 19.18
CA ASP A 61 11.78 -19.27 20.05
C ASP A 61 12.29 -18.62 21.34
N LYS A 62 12.67 -17.34 21.31
CA LYS A 62 13.16 -16.59 22.48
C LYS A 62 12.00 -16.07 23.34
N CYS A 63 10.86 -15.72 22.78
CA CYS A 63 9.73 -15.07 23.49
C CYS A 63 8.66 -16.10 23.91
N LYS A 64 9.01 -16.96 24.87
CA LYS A 64 8.16 -18.12 25.29
C LYS A 64 6.83 -17.76 25.96
N ASN A 65 6.69 -16.54 26.50
CA ASN A 65 5.46 -16.08 27.14
C ASN A 65 4.45 -15.47 26.14
N LEU A 66 4.88 -15.27 24.88
CA LEU A 66 4.07 -14.60 23.86
C LEU A 66 2.83 -15.46 23.53
N LYS A 67 1.66 -14.81 23.55
CA LYS A 67 0.34 -15.42 23.32
C LYS A 67 -0.39 -14.77 22.14
N LEU A 68 -0.17 -13.45 21.93
CA LEU A 68 -0.81 -12.69 20.86
C LEU A 68 0.21 -11.81 20.15
N ILE A 69 0.17 -11.88 18.82
CA ILE A 69 0.79 -10.89 17.92
C ILE A 69 -0.35 -10.16 17.18
N SER A 70 -0.45 -8.85 17.34
CA SER A 70 -1.40 -8.01 16.60
C SER A 70 -0.64 -7.11 15.63
N VAL A 71 -0.88 -7.28 14.34
CA VAL A 71 -0.20 -6.49 13.29
C VAL A 71 -0.98 -5.23 12.99
N PHE A 72 -0.37 -4.06 13.11
CA PHE A 72 -0.95 -2.76 12.72
C PHE A 72 -1.01 -2.59 11.20
N ALA A 73 -1.52 -3.59 10.50
CA ALA A 73 -1.67 -3.57 9.05
C ALA A 73 -2.66 -4.66 8.58
N THR A 74 -3.11 -4.54 7.33
CA THR A 74 -3.82 -5.63 6.64
C THR A 74 -2.85 -6.74 6.22
N GLY A 75 -1.68 -6.38 5.67
CA GLY A 75 -0.61 -7.34 5.35
C GLY A 75 0.17 -7.75 6.59
N TYR A 76 0.44 -9.04 6.72
CA TYR A 76 1.12 -9.64 7.88
C TYR A 76 2.36 -10.47 7.50
N ASN A 77 2.94 -10.18 6.35
CA ASN A 77 4.14 -10.86 5.84
C ASN A 77 5.41 -10.63 6.68
N VAL A 78 5.34 -9.76 7.69
CA VAL A 78 6.39 -9.56 8.70
C VAL A 78 6.36 -10.63 9.81
N ILE A 79 5.37 -11.50 9.83
CA ILE A 79 5.20 -12.56 10.82
C ILE A 79 5.35 -13.93 10.14
N ASP A 80 6.10 -14.83 10.74
CA ASP A 80 6.06 -16.26 10.42
C ASP A 80 4.79 -16.87 11.05
N VAL A 81 3.69 -16.78 10.30
CA VAL A 81 2.36 -17.17 10.82
C VAL A 81 2.22 -18.67 11.03
N ASP A 82 2.89 -19.48 10.22
CA ASP A 82 2.85 -20.93 10.34
C ASP A 82 3.60 -21.37 11.60
N TYR A 83 4.79 -20.81 11.82
CA TYR A 83 5.56 -21.09 13.02
C TYR A 83 4.91 -20.52 14.30
N ALA A 84 4.29 -19.33 14.21
CA ALA A 84 3.49 -18.80 15.31
C ALA A 84 2.33 -19.74 15.70
N LYS A 85 1.66 -20.36 14.71
CA LYS A 85 0.63 -21.37 14.96
C LYS A 85 1.19 -22.60 15.66
N GLU A 86 2.34 -23.13 15.23
CA GLU A 86 3.02 -24.26 15.89
C GLU A 86 3.34 -23.97 17.37
N LYS A 87 3.68 -22.73 17.68
CA LYS A 87 3.95 -22.26 19.05
C LYS A 87 2.69 -21.92 19.86
N GLY A 88 1.49 -22.04 19.27
CA GLY A 88 0.24 -21.67 19.93
C GLY A 88 0.04 -20.16 20.09
N VAL A 89 0.78 -19.34 19.35
CA VAL A 89 0.67 -17.88 19.37
C VAL A 89 -0.39 -17.43 18.37
N VAL A 90 -1.40 -16.73 18.84
CA VAL A 90 -2.44 -16.13 17.99
C VAL A 90 -1.87 -14.96 17.20
N VAL A 91 -2.15 -14.89 15.90
CA VAL A 91 -1.78 -13.76 15.07
C VAL A 91 -3.03 -13.09 14.51
N CYS A 92 -3.21 -11.79 14.80
CA CYS A 92 -4.32 -10.98 14.30
C CYS A 92 -3.80 -9.85 13.42
N ASN A 93 -4.55 -9.53 12.36
CA ASN A 93 -4.29 -8.37 11.50
C ASN A 93 -5.43 -7.34 11.61
N VAL A 94 -5.34 -6.27 10.83
CA VAL A 94 -6.41 -5.27 10.70
C VAL A 94 -6.91 -5.24 9.25
N PRO A 95 -7.98 -5.96 8.92
CA PRO A 95 -8.51 -5.99 7.57
C PRO A 95 -9.24 -4.68 7.21
N ALA A 96 -9.20 -4.29 5.94
CA ALA A 96 -10.06 -3.29 5.29
C ALA A 96 -10.07 -1.86 5.90
N TYR A 97 -9.18 -1.52 6.82
CA TYR A 97 -9.17 -0.21 7.49
C TYR A 97 -8.83 0.97 6.56
N SER A 98 -8.05 0.70 5.50
CA SER A 98 -7.53 1.70 4.57
C SER A 98 -8.15 1.63 3.17
N THR A 99 -9.24 0.89 2.97
CA THR A 99 -9.84 0.70 1.64
C THR A 99 -10.11 2.03 0.93
N ASP A 100 -10.80 2.95 1.58
CA ASP A 100 -11.14 4.24 1.01
C ASP A 100 -9.91 5.14 0.81
N SER A 101 -8.97 5.13 1.75
CA SER A 101 -7.76 5.96 1.65
C SER A 101 -6.82 5.51 0.53
N VAL A 102 -6.68 4.19 0.32
CA VAL A 102 -5.89 3.67 -0.80
C VAL A 102 -6.57 3.99 -2.14
N ALA A 103 -7.89 3.83 -2.24
CA ALA A 103 -8.63 4.22 -3.43
C ALA A 103 -8.53 5.73 -3.70
N GLN A 104 -8.56 6.56 -2.65
CA GLN A 104 -8.36 8.01 -2.75
C GLN A 104 -6.98 8.36 -3.30
N LEU A 105 -5.89 7.77 -2.79
CA LEU A 105 -4.55 8.04 -3.32
C LEU A 105 -4.39 7.54 -4.75
N THR A 106 -4.99 6.39 -5.10
CA THR A 106 -5.02 5.90 -6.48
C THR A 106 -5.61 6.96 -7.43
N PHE A 107 -6.74 7.58 -7.03
CA PHE A 107 -7.35 8.64 -7.82
C PHE A 107 -6.59 9.97 -7.73
N ALA A 108 -5.94 10.28 -6.62
CA ALA A 108 -5.04 11.44 -6.55
C ALA A 108 -3.91 11.33 -7.59
N PHE A 109 -3.31 10.14 -7.76
CA PHE A 109 -2.34 9.89 -8.82
C PHE A 109 -2.93 10.03 -10.22
N ILE A 110 -4.10 9.41 -10.48
CA ILE A 110 -4.78 9.52 -11.79
C ILE A 110 -5.08 10.98 -12.12
N LEU A 111 -5.59 11.75 -11.17
CA LEU A 111 -5.94 13.16 -11.35
C LEU A 111 -4.69 14.04 -11.49
N GLU A 112 -3.61 13.77 -10.74
CA GLU A 112 -2.34 14.48 -10.91
C GLU A 112 -1.73 14.22 -12.29
N ILE A 113 -1.76 12.97 -12.75
CA ILE A 113 -1.32 12.60 -14.11
C ILE A 113 -2.17 13.30 -15.17
N ALA A 114 -3.50 13.33 -14.99
CA ALA A 114 -4.42 13.87 -15.97
C ALA A 114 -4.39 15.41 -16.05
N ASN A 115 -4.32 16.09 -14.90
CA ASN A 115 -4.44 17.56 -14.78
C ASN A 115 -3.14 18.26 -14.46
N ARG A 116 -2.09 17.54 -13.96
CA ARG A 116 -0.78 18.12 -13.60
C ARG A 116 -0.88 19.35 -12.71
N VAL A 117 -1.72 19.27 -11.67
CA VAL A 117 -2.03 20.40 -10.80
C VAL A 117 -0.77 20.93 -10.13
N GLY A 118 0.11 20.04 -9.63
CA GLY A 118 1.39 20.43 -9.02
C GLY A 118 2.29 21.17 -10.00
N GLU A 119 2.50 20.63 -11.22
CA GLU A 119 3.35 21.22 -12.25
C GLU A 119 2.85 22.64 -12.68
N HIS A 120 1.53 22.80 -12.85
CA HIS A 120 0.94 24.09 -13.20
C HIS A 120 1.01 25.10 -12.05
N ASN A 121 0.77 24.65 -10.81
CA ASN A 121 0.95 25.49 -9.63
C ASN A 121 2.39 26.04 -9.54
N ASP A 122 3.38 25.19 -9.70
CA ASP A 122 4.79 25.57 -9.64
C ASP A 122 5.16 26.52 -10.80
N ALA A 123 4.64 26.27 -12.00
CA ALA A 123 4.84 27.18 -13.14
C ALA A 123 4.21 28.56 -12.90
N VAL A 124 3.02 28.66 -12.29
CA VAL A 124 2.40 29.93 -11.93
C VAL A 124 3.24 30.67 -10.90
N HIS A 125 3.68 30.02 -9.83
CA HIS A 125 4.55 30.62 -8.82
C HIS A 125 5.92 30.97 -9.36
N GLY A 126 6.41 30.26 -10.38
CA GLY A 126 7.62 30.57 -11.13
C GLY A 126 7.48 31.75 -12.11
N GLY A 127 6.28 32.38 -12.18
CA GLY A 127 6.05 33.59 -13.01
C GLY A 127 5.62 33.30 -14.46
N SER A 128 5.41 32.05 -14.85
CA SER A 128 5.03 31.69 -16.23
C SER A 128 3.72 32.33 -16.68
N TRP A 129 2.76 32.51 -15.75
CA TRP A 129 1.50 33.16 -16.09
C TRP A 129 1.62 34.68 -16.20
N LEU A 130 2.56 35.31 -15.47
CA LEU A 130 2.81 36.74 -15.55
C LEU A 130 3.37 37.13 -16.93
N SER A 131 4.10 36.25 -17.58
CA SER A 131 4.70 36.44 -18.89
C SER A 131 3.88 35.86 -20.06
N SER A 132 2.70 35.28 -19.78
CA SER A 132 1.83 34.72 -20.81
C SER A 132 1.10 35.85 -21.55
N GLU A 133 1.08 35.76 -22.89
CA GLU A 133 0.26 36.63 -23.74
C GLU A 133 -1.23 36.25 -23.71
N ASP A 134 -1.52 34.97 -23.36
CA ASP A 134 -2.87 34.43 -23.30
C ASP A 134 -3.40 34.37 -21.85
N PHE A 135 -4.71 34.32 -21.72
CA PHE A 135 -5.38 34.22 -20.40
C PHE A 135 -5.13 32.88 -19.68
N CYS A 136 -4.61 31.87 -20.39
CA CYS A 136 -4.27 30.56 -19.86
C CYS A 136 -3.06 29.97 -20.58
N PHE A 137 -2.44 28.96 -19.95
CA PHE A 137 -1.40 28.14 -20.57
C PHE A 137 -1.46 26.71 -19.99
N TRP A 138 -0.82 25.78 -20.68
CA TRP A 138 -0.55 24.44 -20.16
C TRP A 138 0.85 24.00 -20.61
N THR A 139 1.55 23.30 -19.71
CA THR A 139 2.92 22.83 -19.94
C THR A 139 2.97 21.59 -20.83
N ARG A 140 1.93 20.77 -20.79
CA ARG A 140 1.74 19.51 -21.55
C ARG A 140 0.25 19.26 -21.80
N PRO A 141 -0.10 18.41 -22.80
CA PRO A 141 -1.50 18.04 -23.03
C PRO A 141 -2.15 17.48 -21.76
N LEU A 142 -3.29 18.02 -21.42
CA LEU A 142 -4.14 17.54 -20.33
C LEU A 142 -5.06 16.42 -20.82
N THR A 143 -5.55 15.59 -19.90
CA THR A 143 -6.39 14.43 -20.21
C THR A 143 -7.70 14.51 -19.46
N GLU A 144 -8.81 14.40 -20.15
CA GLU A 144 -10.12 14.16 -19.54
C GLU A 144 -10.33 12.66 -19.32
N LEU A 145 -10.85 12.28 -18.14
CA LEU A 145 -11.04 10.87 -17.78
C LEU A 145 -12.26 10.22 -18.41
N THR A 146 -13.28 11.01 -18.82
CA THR A 146 -14.49 10.50 -19.46
C THR A 146 -14.14 9.64 -20.67
N GLY A 147 -14.65 8.41 -20.70
CA GLY A 147 -14.43 7.44 -21.77
C GLY A 147 -13.05 6.76 -21.76
N LYS A 148 -12.10 7.18 -20.92
CA LYS A 148 -10.84 6.46 -20.73
C LYS A 148 -11.06 5.13 -20.03
N THR A 149 -10.16 4.17 -20.25
CA THR A 149 -10.25 2.84 -19.67
C THR A 149 -9.29 2.71 -18.49
N LEU A 150 -9.82 2.33 -17.33
CA LEU A 150 -9.05 1.92 -16.15
C LEU A 150 -9.03 0.40 -16.06
N GLY A 151 -7.84 -0.18 -16.18
CA GLY A 151 -7.58 -1.59 -15.94
C GLY A 151 -7.24 -1.82 -14.46
N ILE A 152 -7.95 -2.73 -13.82
CA ILE A 152 -7.80 -3.06 -12.39
C ILE A 152 -7.26 -4.48 -12.27
N VAL A 153 -6.07 -4.61 -11.69
CA VAL A 153 -5.44 -5.91 -11.41
C VAL A 153 -5.66 -6.26 -9.95
N GLY A 154 -6.62 -7.16 -9.69
CA GLY A 154 -7.08 -7.53 -8.35
C GLY A 154 -8.39 -6.82 -7.96
N TYR A 155 -9.43 -7.60 -7.63
CA TYR A 155 -10.78 -7.10 -7.39
C TYR A 155 -11.28 -7.41 -5.97
N GLY A 156 -10.40 -7.17 -5.00
CA GLY A 156 -10.74 -7.15 -3.57
C GLY A 156 -11.43 -5.84 -3.16
N ASN A 157 -11.49 -5.56 -1.86
CA ASN A 157 -12.15 -4.35 -1.34
C ASN A 157 -11.64 -3.06 -2.00
N ILE A 158 -10.32 -2.91 -2.15
CA ILE A 158 -9.71 -1.72 -2.75
C ILE A 158 -10.05 -1.64 -4.24
N GLY A 159 -9.83 -2.72 -5.01
CA GLY A 159 -10.12 -2.73 -6.45
C GLY A 159 -11.58 -2.44 -6.77
N LYS A 160 -12.52 -2.95 -5.95
CA LYS A 160 -13.95 -2.63 -6.06
C LYS A 160 -14.22 -1.15 -5.81
N ARG A 161 -13.61 -0.58 -4.77
CA ARG A 161 -13.77 0.83 -4.44
C ARG A 161 -13.19 1.75 -5.52
N VAL A 162 -12.05 1.38 -6.08
CA VAL A 162 -11.44 2.10 -7.22
C VAL A 162 -12.35 2.03 -8.45
N ALA A 163 -12.96 0.86 -8.75
CA ALA A 163 -13.91 0.72 -9.84
C ALA A 163 -15.17 1.59 -9.69
N GLU A 164 -15.70 1.71 -8.46
CA GLU A 164 -16.82 2.60 -8.16
C GLU A 164 -16.49 4.07 -8.45
N ILE A 165 -15.32 4.55 -8.02
CA ILE A 165 -14.87 5.92 -8.27
C ILE A 165 -14.64 6.14 -9.77
N ALA A 166 -14.03 5.17 -10.49
CA ALA A 166 -13.81 5.25 -11.93
C ALA A 166 -15.13 5.45 -12.69
N LYS A 167 -16.16 4.71 -12.31
CA LYS A 167 -17.51 4.85 -12.92
C LYS A 167 -18.10 6.25 -12.69
N ALA A 168 -17.86 6.87 -11.52
CA ALA A 168 -18.29 8.24 -11.26
C ALA A 168 -17.61 9.26 -12.18
N PHE A 169 -16.36 8.99 -12.61
CA PHE A 169 -15.65 9.75 -13.65
C PHE A 169 -16.02 9.31 -15.10
N LYS A 170 -17.04 8.46 -15.27
CA LYS A 170 -17.47 7.94 -16.57
C LYS A 170 -16.35 7.20 -17.33
N MET A 171 -15.43 6.60 -16.60
CA MET A 171 -14.39 5.74 -17.17
C MET A 171 -14.97 4.35 -17.49
N ASN A 172 -14.43 3.69 -18.51
CA ASN A 172 -14.59 2.26 -18.71
C ASN A 172 -13.72 1.50 -17.70
N VAL A 173 -14.20 0.36 -17.21
CA VAL A 173 -13.46 -0.44 -16.22
C VAL A 173 -13.27 -1.85 -16.77
N LEU A 174 -12.00 -2.28 -16.86
CA LEU A 174 -11.62 -3.66 -17.11
C LEU A 174 -11.03 -4.25 -15.84
N VAL A 175 -11.38 -5.50 -15.52
CA VAL A 175 -10.93 -6.14 -14.28
C VAL A 175 -10.31 -7.49 -14.59
N THR A 176 -9.11 -7.72 -14.03
CA THR A 176 -8.52 -9.06 -13.97
C THR A 176 -8.28 -9.49 -12.54
N THR A 177 -8.48 -10.78 -12.27
CA THR A 177 -8.27 -11.36 -10.93
C THR A 177 -7.89 -12.84 -11.02
N ARG A 178 -7.19 -13.34 -10.00
CA ARG A 178 -6.75 -14.74 -9.94
C ARG A 178 -7.89 -15.75 -10.07
N THR A 179 -9.03 -15.46 -9.48
CA THR A 179 -10.26 -16.27 -9.62
C THR A 179 -11.22 -15.53 -10.54
N PRO A 180 -11.28 -15.90 -11.83
CA PRO A 180 -12.16 -15.23 -12.78
C PRO A 180 -13.63 -15.26 -12.37
N PHE A 181 -14.36 -14.21 -12.73
CA PHE A 181 -15.81 -14.10 -12.57
C PHE A 181 -16.41 -13.56 -13.86
N GLU A 182 -17.73 -13.63 -14.01
CA GLU A 182 -18.41 -13.12 -15.20
C GLU A 182 -18.13 -11.62 -15.41
N GLY A 183 -17.58 -11.26 -16.56
CA GLY A 183 -17.14 -9.90 -16.90
C GLY A 183 -15.70 -9.57 -16.53
N SER A 184 -14.93 -10.50 -15.90
CA SER A 184 -13.49 -10.35 -15.79
C SER A 184 -12.78 -10.73 -17.09
N VAL A 185 -11.64 -10.09 -17.34
CA VAL A 185 -10.81 -10.29 -18.55
C VAL A 185 -9.42 -10.81 -18.15
N THR A 186 -8.61 -11.20 -19.12
CA THR A 186 -7.23 -11.61 -18.91
C THR A 186 -6.34 -10.42 -18.54
N LEU A 187 -5.16 -10.69 -17.96
CA LEU A 187 -4.17 -9.65 -17.69
C LEU A 187 -3.74 -8.95 -19.00
N ASP A 188 -3.54 -9.71 -20.05
CA ASP A 188 -3.13 -9.19 -21.35
C ASP A 188 -4.17 -8.21 -21.90
N GLU A 189 -5.46 -8.57 -21.87
CA GLU A 189 -6.55 -7.67 -22.28
C GLU A 189 -6.59 -6.39 -21.44
N VAL A 190 -6.32 -6.47 -20.12
CA VAL A 190 -6.19 -5.28 -19.26
C VAL A 190 -5.03 -4.41 -19.74
N LEU A 191 -3.86 -4.98 -19.98
CA LEU A 191 -2.67 -4.23 -20.36
C LEU A 191 -2.82 -3.56 -21.72
N GLU A 192 -3.36 -4.28 -22.69
CA GLU A 192 -3.50 -3.82 -24.10
C GLU A 192 -4.58 -2.74 -24.27
N ASN A 193 -5.65 -2.78 -23.45
CA ASN A 193 -6.81 -1.93 -23.67
C ASN A 193 -6.96 -0.77 -22.66
N SER A 194 -6.13 -0.70 -21.63
CA SER A 194 -6.24 0.33 -20.60
C SER A 194 -5.41 1.58 -20.90
N ASP A 195 -5.94 2.74 -20.52
CA ASP A 195 -5.21 4.01 -20.48
C ASP A 195 -4.52 4.20 -19.13
N PHE A 196 -5.08 3.63 -18.06
CA PHE A 196 -4.50 3.53 -16.74
C PHE A 196 -4.58 2.09 -16.27
N VAL A 197 -3.50 1.53 -15.77
CA VAL A 197 -3.44 0.19 -15.15
C VAL A 197 -3.13 0.35 -13.68
N SER A 198 -4.00 -0.13 -12.79
CA SER A 198 -3.86 0.01 -11.34
C SER A 198 -3.81 -1.35 -10.64
N LEU A 199 -2.78 -1.53 -9.80
CA LEU A 199 -2.50 -2.79 -9.10
C LEU A 199 -3.12 -2.81 -7.71
N HIS A 200 -3.99 -3.80 -7.44
CA HIS A 200 -4.69 -4.01 -6.17
C HIS A 200 -4.69 -5.48 -5.74
N CYS A 201 -3.70 -6.24 -6.19
CA CYS A 201 -3.53 -7.64 -5.82
C CYS A 201 -2.44 -7.82 -4.74
N PRO A 202 -2.50 -8.90 -3.94
CA PRO A 202 -1.43 -9.22 -3.00
C PRO A 202 -0.17 -9.71 -3.73
N MET A 203 0.99 -9.44 -3.13
CA MET A 203 2.26 -10.03 -3.58
C MET A 203 2.38 -11.47 -3.06
N ASN A 204 2.70 -12.39 -3.96
CA ASN A 204 3.04 -13.78 -3.68
C ASN A 204 3.95 -14.31 -4.80
N LYS A 205 4.37 -15.57 -4.72
CA LYS A 205 5.28 -16.19 -5.74
C LYS A 205 4.78 -16.08 -7.18
N GLN A 206 3.46 -16.04 -7.40
CA GLN A 206 2.86 -15.96 -8.75
C GLN A 206 2.75 -14.53 -9.27
N SER A 207 2.63 -13.55 -8.37
CA SER A 207 2.51 -12.12 -8.70
C SER A 207 3.82 -11.35 -8.56
N ASP A 208 4.88 -12.00 -8.08
CA ASP A 208 6.22 -11.40 -7.99
C ASP A 208 6.66 -10.97 -9.39
N LYS A 209 7.03 -9.68 -9.53
CA LYS A 209 7.41 -9.05 -10.79
C LYS A 209 6.47 -9.35 -11.97
N MET A 210 5.16 -9.44 -11.67
CA MET A 210 4.17 -9.67 -12.72
C MET A 210 4.12 -8.53 -13.75
N ILE A 211 4.51 -7.33 -13.34
CA ILE A 211 4.77 -6.20 -14.23
C ILE A 211 6.28 -6.13 -14.49
N ASN A 212 6.66 -6.53 -15.69
CA ASN A 212 8.04 -6.65 -16.16
C ASN A 212 8.18 -6.17 -17.61
N ALA A 213 9.35 -6.30 -18.23
CA ALA A 213 9.59 -5.83 -19.59
C ALA A 213 8.58 -6.40 -20.61
N VAL A 214 8.20 -7.68 -20.48
CA VAL A 214 7.24 -8.34 -21.39
C VAL A 214 5.84 -7.76 -21.19
N THR A 215 5.36 -7.66 -19.97
CA THR A 215 4.02 -7.13 -19.68
C THR A 215 3.92 -5.63 -19.95
N LEU A 216 4.96 -4.85 -19.65
CA LEU A 216 5.05 -3.43 -20.01
C LEU A 216 5.02 -3.22 -21.52
N SER A 217 5.60 -4.16 -22.31
CA SER A 217 5.56 -4.07 -23.77
C SER A 217 4.15 -4.26 -24.35
N LYS A 218 3.18 -4.79 -23.61
CA LYS A 218 1.79 -4.93 -24.02
C LYS A 218 0.94 -3.68 -23.74
N MET A 219 1.38 -2.81 -22.83
CA MET A 219 0.63 -1.59 -22.50
C MET A 219 0.61 -0.61 -23.69
N LYS A 220 -0.39 0.24 -23.78
CA LYS A 220 -0.41 1.35 -24.76
C LYS A 220 0.76 2.30 -24.49
N PRO A 221 1.39 2.89 -25.51
CA PRO A 221 2.42 3.92 -25.31
C PRO A 221 1.92 5.14 -24.55
N THR A 222 0.63 5.39 -24.56
CA THR A 222 -0.03 6.48 -23.83
C THR A 222 -0.51 6.07 -22.44
N ALA A 223 -0.32 4.82 -22.02
CA ALA A 223 -0.84 4.31 -20.75
C ALA A 223 0.07 4.66 -19.56
N TYR A 224 -0.56 4.66 -18.39
CA TYR A 224 0.08 4.89 -17.09
C TYR A 224 -0.10 3.68 -16.18
N LEU A 225 0.98 3.33 -15.45
CA LEU A 225 0.96 2.29 -14.40
C LEU A 225 0.81 2.94 -13.02
N ILE A 226 -0.10 2.40 -12.20
CA ILE A 226 -0.32 2.86 -10.81
C ILE A 226 -0.13 1.68 -9.86
N ASN A 227 0.74 1.83 -8.86
CA ASN A 227 0.95 0.81 -7.84
C ASN A 227 0.83 1.40 -6.42
N THR A 228 -0.29 1.12 -5.78
CA THR A 228 -0.56 1.41 -4.36
C THR A 228 -0.65 0.12 -3.52
N SER A 229 -0.14 -1.01 -4.04
CA SER A 229 -0.23 -2.33 -3.40
C SER A 229 1.08 -2.77 -2.76
N ARG A 230 1.99 -3.33 -3.56
CA ARG A 230 3.32 -3.82 -3.12
C ARG A 230 4.36 -3.58 -4.21
N GLY A 231 5.54 -3.13 -3.81
CA GLY A 231 6.63 -2.83 -4.74
C GLY A 231 7.07 -4.04 -5.55
N GLY A 232 7.17 -5.21 -4.93
CA GLY A 232 7.60 -6.44 -5.60
C GLY A 232 6.68 -6.96 -6.70
N LEU A 233 5.48 -6.37 -6.91
CA LEU A 233 4.64 -6.66 -8.08
C LEU A 233 5.26 -6.15 -9.38
N VAL A 234 6.21 -5.22 -9.29
CA VAL A 234 6.82 -4.53 -10.43
C VAL A 234 8.32 -4.80 -10.45
N ASP A 235 8.85 -5.16 -11.60
CA ASP A 235 10.28 -5.08 -11.86
C ASP A 235 10.65 -3.61 -12.06
N GLU A 236 11.27 -3.00 -11.04
CA GLU A 236 11.54 -1.55 -11.00
C GLU A 236 12.52 -1.12 -12.09
N GLN A 237 13.50 -1.97 -12.43
CA GLN A 237 14.42 -1.67 -13.53
C GLN A 237 13.70 -1.68 -14.88
N ALA A 238 12.86 -2.71 -15.12
CA ALA A 238 12.08 -2.78 -16.35
C ALA A 238 11.08 -1.60 -16.47
N LEU A 239 10.49 -1.17 -15.36
CA LEU A 239 9.62 0.01 -15.35
C LEU A 239 10.41 1.29 -15.67
N ALA A 240 11.58 1.50 -15.05
CA ALA A 240 12.40 2.66 -15.32
C ALA A 240 12.86 2.72 -16.79
N ASP A 241 13.26 1.57 -17.37
CA ASP A 241 13.65 1.46 -18.78
C ASP A 241 12.46 1.76 -19.71
N ALA A 242 11.27 1.26 -19.41
CA ALA A 242 10.05 1.55 -20.17
C ALA A 242 9.67 3.04 -20.11
N LEU A 243 9.84 3.70 -18.98
CA LEU A 243 9.58 5.13 -18.80
C LEU A 243 10.62 5.97 -19.55
N ASN A 244 11.89 5.64 -19.42
CA ASN A 244 12.98 6.38 -20.03
C ASN A 244 13.01 6.28 -21.55
N SER A 245 12.59 5.12 -22.09
CA SER A 245 12.42 4.91 -23.54
C SER A 245 11.10 5.44 -24.12
N GLY A 246 10.15 5.87 -23.26
CA GLY A 246 8.82 6.29 -23.70
C GLY A 246 7.94 5.13 -24.15
N ARG A 247 8.22 3.90 -23.70
CA ARG A 247 7.38 2.71 -24.01
C ARG A 247 5.99 2.82 -23.38
N ILE A 248 5.89 3.46 -22.21
CA ILE A 248 4.66 3.90 -21.59
C ILE A 248 4.78 5.38 -21.20
N ALA A 249 3.65 6.07 -21.03
CA ALA A 249 3.62 7.52 -20.79
C ALA A 249 4.13 7.91 -19.40
N GLY A 250 3.90 7.09 -18.39
CA GLY A 250 4.34 7.38 -17.02
C GLY A 250 3.90 6.32 -16.02
N ALA A 251 4.26 6.55 -14.76
CA ALA A 251 3.86 5.73 -13.62
C ALA A 251 3.65 6.56 -12.36
N ALA A 252 2.85 6.03 -11.43
CA ALA A 252 2.76 6.55 -10.07
C ALA A 252 2.79 5.38 -9.08
N VAL A 253 3.74 5.40 -8.14
CA VAL A 253 3.96 4.32 -7.19
C VAL A 253 4.02 4.87 -5.76
N ASP A 254 3.26 4.25 -4.87
CA ASP A 254 3.30 4.54 -3.43
C ASP A 254 4.21 3.55 -2.68
N VAL A 255 4.65 2.52 -3.37
CA VAL A 255 5.39 1.38 -2.81
C VAL A 255 6.55 0.99 -3.71
N VAL A 256 7.65 0.55 -3.10
CA VAL A 256 8.86 0.06 -3.78
C VAL A 256 9.27 -1.30 -3.21
N SER A 257 10.15 -2.01 -3.93
CA SER A 257 10.58 -3.37 -3.55
C SER A 257 11.31 -3.40 -2.21
N GLU A 258 12.04 -2.35 -1.88
CA GLU A 258 12.73 -2.18 -0.59
C GLU A 258 12.37 -0.84 0.02
N GLU A 259 11.78 -0.87 1.22
CA GLU A 259 11.33 0.31 1.97
C GLU A 259 12.08 0.42 3.32
N PRO A 260 12.65 1.60 3.65
CA PRO A 260 12.70 2.84 2.87
C PRO A 260 13.45 2.71 1.55
N ILE A 261 13.04 3.51 0.56
CA ILE A 261 13.65 3.50 -0.79
C ILE A 261 15.16 3.77 -0.71
N LYS A 262 15.94 2.98 -1.45
CA LYS A 262 17.39 3.19 -1.55
C LYS A 262 17.75 4.21 -2.62
N ALA A 263 18.86 4.92 -2.43
CA ALA A 263 19.38 5.89 -3.40
C ALA A 263 19.68 5.26 -4.79
N SER A 264 19.92 3.95 -4.83
CA SER A 264 20.15 3.19 -6.08
C SER A 264 18.87 2.75 -6.79
N ASN A 265 17.67 3.04 -6.22
CA ASN A 265 16.42 2.62 -6.85
C ASN A 265 16.24 3.37 -8.19
N PRO A 266 16.05 2.63 -9.32
CA PRO A 266 16.02 3.23 -10.66
C PRO A 266 14.83 4.17 -10.87
N LEU A 267 13.76 4.03 -10.10
CA LEU A 267 12.55 4.87 -10.23
C LEU A 267 12.80 6.33 -9.81
N LEU A 268 13.81 6.60 -8.95
CA LEU A 268 14.15 7.96 -8.53
C LEU A 268 14.66 8.84 -9.70
N ALA A 269 15.25 8.23 -10.74
CA ALA A 269 15.75 8.92 -11.91
C ALA A 269 14.86 8.69 -13.17
N ALA A 270 13.78 7.91 -13.03
CA ALA A 270 12.91 7.59 -14.15
C ALA A 270 12.03 8.77 -14.54
N LYS A 271 11.90 9.00 -15.86
CA LYS A 271 11.03 10.05 -16.39
C LYS A 271 9.56 9.79 -16.10
N ASN A 272 8.78 10.84 -15.83
CA ASN A 272 7.35 10.76 -15.62
C ASN A 272 6.92 9.71 -14.55
N CYS A 273 7.74 9.54 -13.50
CA CYS A 273 7.45 8.64 -12.38
C CYS A 273 7.14 9.46 -11.13
N ILE A 274 5.92 9.37 -10.62
CA ILE A 274 5.55 9.91 -9.31
C ILE A 274 5.83 8.84 -8.28
N VAL A 275 6.57 9.18 -7.21
CA VAL A 275 6.88 8.26 -6.11
C VAL A 275 6.45 8.89 -4.79
N THR A 276 5.65 8.19 -3.99
CA THR A 276 5.28 8.60 -2.64
C THR A 276 5.72 7.55 -1.62
N PRO A 277 5.99 7.94 -0.36
CA PRO A 277 6.66 7.07 0.62
C PRO A 277 5.68 6.18 1.40
N HIS A 278 4.90 5.33 0.70
CA HIS A 278 3.95 4.36 1.26
C HIS A 278 2.92 5.00 2.20
N ILE A 279 2.23 6.03 1.70
CA ILE A 279 1.28 6.85 2.47
C ILE A 279 -0.19 6.58 2.16
N ALA A 280 -0.53 5.67 1.26
CA ALA A 280 -1.91 5.36 0.89
C ALA A 280 -2.80 4.98 2.09
N TRP A 281 -2.21 4.40 3.14
CA TRP A 281 -2.88 4.00 4.39
C TRP A 281 -2.86 5.07 5.49
N ALA A 282 -2.06 6.12 5.34
CA ALA A 282 -1.65 7.05 6.40
C ALA A 282 -2.63 8.16 6.80
N PRO A 283 -3.76 8.45 6.10
CA PRO A 283 -4.73 9.44 6.58
C PRO A 283 -5.15 9.18 8.02
N LEU A 284 -5.37 10.25 8.79
CA LEU A 284 -5.69 10.19 10.21
C LEU A 284 -6.93 9.32 10.49
N GLU A 285 -7.94 9.41 9.63
CA GLU A 285 -9.16 8.64 9.72
C GLU A 285 -8.91 7.12 9.53
N ALA A 286 -8.03 6.76 8.61
CA ALA A 286 -7.62 5.37 8.40
C ALA A 286 -6.83 4.84 9.60
N ARG A 287 -5.89 5.63 10.14
CA ARG A 287 -5.11 5.28 11.34
C ARG A 287 -6.00 5.16 12.59
N ARG A 288 -7.05 5.98 12.72
CA ARG A 288 -8.06 5.83 13.78
C ARG A 288 -8.81 4.51 13.65
N ARG A 289 -9.27 4.16 12.44
CA ARG A 289 -9.91 2.84 12.20
C ARG A 289 -8.94 1.68 12.48
N LEU A 290 -7.68 1.82 12.07
CA LEU A 290 -6.62 0.85 12.39
C LEU A 290 -6.52 0.62 13.91
N MET A 291 -6.44 1.71 14.69
CA MET A 291 -6.38 1.64 16.16
C MET A 291 -7.65 1.03 16.75
N ASP A 292 -8.83 1.41 16.25
CA ASP A 292 -10.11 0.86 16.72
C ASP A 292 -10.18 -0.66 16.57
N VAL A 293 -9.77 -1.18 15.42
CA VAL A 293 -9.76 -2.63 15.17
C VAL A 293 -8.66 -3.31 15.98
N SER A 294 -7.49 -2.69 16.13
CA SER A 294 -6.39 -3.24 16.93
C SER A 294 -6.78 -3.38 18.43
N VAL A 295 -7.48 -2.39 18.97
CA VAL A 295 -8.03 -2.45 20.33
C VAL A 295 -9.06 -3.58 20.43
N LYS A 296 -9.98 -3.70 19.47
CA LYS A 296 -10.97 -4.79 19.42
C LYS A 296 -10.34 -6.18 19.31
N ASN A 297 -9.25 -6.32 18.55
CA ASN A 297 -8.49 -7.57 18.48
C ASN A 297 -7.94 -7.96 19.86
N LEU A 298 -7.38 -6.99 20.59
CA LEU A 298 -6.88 -7.20 21.94
C LEU A 298 -8.02 -7.56 22.93
N GLU A 299 -9.11 -6.78 22.94
CA GLU A 299 -10.29 -7.05 23.79
C GLU A 299 -10.89 -8.43 23.50
N GLY A 300 -11.00 -8.79 22.21
CA GLY A 300 -11.47 -10.11 21.77
C GLY A 300 -10.56 -11.24 22.25
N PHE A 301 -9.24 -11.07 22.16
CA PHE A 301 -8.28 -12.03 22.70
C PHE A 301 -8.39 -12.18 24.21
N LEU A 302 -8.46 -11.09 24.95
CA LEU A 302 -8.57 -11.09 26.41
C LEU A 302 -9.87 -11.74 26.91
N SER A 303 -10.97 -11.63 26.15
CA SER A 303 -12.27 -12.25 26.48
C SER A 303 -12.44 -13.68 25.94
N GLY A 304 -11.43 -14.23 25.23
CA GLY A 304 -11.52 -15.55 24.60
C GLY A 304 -12.33 -15.59 23.29
N ASN A 305 -12.72 -14.42 22.75
CA ASN A 305 -13.45 -14.29 21.50
C ASN A 305 -12.55 -13.66 20.42
N VAL A 306 -11.57 -14.42 19.94
CA VAL A 306 -10.55 -13.94 18.99
C VAL A 306 -11.17 -13.58 17.64
N ILE A 307 -10.95 -12.36 17.18
CA ILE A 307 -11.37 -11.85 15.87
C ILE A 307 -10.15 -11.54 14.99
N ASN A 308 -10.34 -11.50 13.67
CA ASN A 308 -9.32 -11.20 12.68
C ASN A 308 -8.04 -12.06 12.78
N GLN A 309 -8.18 -13.29 13.30
CA GLN A 309 -7.08 -14.25 13.38
C GLN A 309 -6.71 -14.76 11.99
N VAL A 310 -5.40 -14.72 11.63
CA VAL A 310 -4.87 -15.10 10.33
C VAL A 310 -4.18 -16.47 10.30
N ASN A 311 -3.89 -17.05 11.45
CA ASN A 311 -3.23 -18.37 11.60
C ASN A 311 -4.14 -19.43 12.29
N LYS A 312 -5.40 -19.50 11.90
CA LYS A 312 -6.37 -20.47 12.40
C LYS A 312 -5.96 -21.92 12.15
#